data_96a66e4a42a7d5af4f97ae06900f6a20
#
_entry.id   96a66e4a42a7d5af4f97ae06900f6a20
#
_cell.length_a   1.000
_cell.length_b   1.000
_cell.length_c   1.000
_cell.angle_alpha   90.00
_cell.angle_beta   90.00
_cell.angle_gamma   90.00
#
_symmetry.space_group_name_H-M   'P 1'
#
loop_
_entity.id
_entity.type
_entity.pdbx_description
1 polymer ?
#
loop_
_entity_poly.entity_id
_entity_poly.type
_entity_poly.pdbx_seq_one_letter_code
_entity_poly.pdbx_strand_id
1 'polypeptide(L)'
;LLYSLLTLAYIIALPVEIGLFAFNAVATRLSGSVIKRHLKYADHAIIFESVDANTELLARDIVDNIKNGTLNKSNNNGDIALIFCLDNDEDGERQRVLRNLCQGYVRYVFTDTEAADVLATIAALHDTAKHLVAVDVVTTSEEAEHNVSATIDMIEATHREPQSDGTPRITLHCTHKNPDDAQIFDAIKTKNEPTCLHLISRVQDEIYDVLEEAPLYSVLEPINISVNPNPRPQNLTVLVVGAGDYGMQAARTTFWMGRMPGVRLNIVVVDPNARAVLEREAARYPEMFGESCDGEPTVRFVEAEAPSITTDRLIAGSAVAALSYDIQNKCVSSKTESALIPDDARLYAFVTMGDCSQN
;
A
#
# COMPACT_ATOMS: atom_id res chain seq x y z
N LEU A 1 18.98 27.00 -50.05
CA LEU A 1 18.37 25.66 -49.99
C LEU A 1 18.00 25.26 -48.54
N LEU A 2 18.93 25.37 -47.56
CA LEU A 2 18.69 25.04 -46.15
C LEU A 2 17.60 25.92 -45.52
N TYR A 3 17.63 27.21 -45.79
CA TYR A 3 16.64 28.18 -45.30
C TYR A 3 15.22 27.88 -45.83
N SER A 4 15.13 27.51 -47.11
CA SER A 4 13.84 27.17 -47.74
C SER A 4 13.26 25.86 -47.19
N LEU A 5 14.12 24.87 -46.87
CA LEU A 5 13.72 23.62 -46.22
C LEU A 5 13.24 23.84 -44.78
N LEU A 6 13.93 24.68 -44.01
CA LEU A 6 13.52 25.04 -42.64
C LEU A 6 12.19 25.80 -42.64
N THR A 7 12.01 26.75 -43.58
CA THR A 7 10.76 27.50 -43.71
C THR A 7 9.60 26.60 -44.10
N LEU A 8 9.82 25.63 -44.98
CA LEU A 8 8.81 24.66 -45.41
C LEU A 8 8.43 23.73 -44.25
N ALA A 9 9.42 23.24 -43.47
CA ALA A 9 9.19 22.42 -42.28
C ALA A 9 8.36 23.18 -41.23
N TYR A 10 8.64 24.45 -40.99
CA TYR A 10 7.89 25.30 -40.06
C TYR A 10 6.45 25.55 -40.51
N ILE A 11 6.23 25.78 -41.82
CA ILE A 11 4.89 25.97 -42.40
C ILE A 11 4.02 24.72 -42.27
N ILE A 12 4.64 23.52 -42.26
CA ILE A 12 3.91 22.27 -42.11
C ILE A 12 3.72 21.92 -40.60
N ALA A 13 4.75 22.13 -39.77
CA ALA A 13 4.71 21.80 -38.36
C ALA A 13 3.67 22.63 -37.57
N LEU A 14 3.62 23.93 -37.83
CA LEU A 14 2.74 24.86 -37.11
C LEU A 14 1.24 24.50 -37.21
N PRO A 15 0.67 24.22 -38.41
CA PRO A 15 -0.71 23.78 -38.51
C PRO A 15 -0.98 22.44 -37.86
N VAL A 16 0.00 21.51 -37.86
CA VAL A 16 -0.12 20.20 -37.18
C VAL A 16 -0.18 20.38 -35.67
N GLU A 17 0.72 21.20 -35.12
CA GLU A 17 0.71 21.52 -33.69
C GLU A 17 -0.59 22.22 -33.25
N ILE A 18 -1.05 23.21 -34.03
CA ILE A 18 -2.35 23.87 -33.75
C ILE A 18 -3.52 22.88 -33.87
N GLY A 19 -3.46 21.99 -34.86
CA GLY A 19 -4.47 20.94 -35.05
C GLY A 19 -4.52 19.98 -33.88
N LEU A 20 -3.37 19.50 -33.40
CA LEU A 20 -3.25 18.65 -32.25
C LEU A 20 -3.72 19.36 -30.97
N PHE A 21 -3.31 20.61 -30.77
CA PHE A 21 -3.77 21.40 -29.62
C PHE A 21 -5.29 21.60 -29.63
N ALA A 22 -5.86 21.96 -30.80
CA ALA A 22 -7.30 22.12 -30.94
C ALA A 22 -8.05 20.79 -30.72
N PHE A 23 -7.51 19.68 -31.23
CA PHE A 23 -8.08 18.35 -31.03
C PHE A 23 -8.05 17.95 -29.55
N ASN A 24 -6.92 18.11 -28.88
CA ASN A 24 -6.81 17.82 -27.45
C ASN A 24 -7.75 18.69 -26.61
N ALA A 25 -7.85 19.99 -26.91
CA ALA A 25 -8.79 20.88 -26.21
C ALA A 25 -10.27 20.47 -26.41
N VAL A 26 -10.63 19.96 -27.58
CA VAL A 26 -11.97 19.45 -27.87
C VAL A 26 -12.19 18.10 -27.17
N ALA A 27 -11.19 17.21 -27.21
CA ALA A 27 -11.25 15.90 -26.54
C ALA A 27 -11.41 16.06 -25.03
N THR A 28 -10.64 16.93 -24.39
CA THR A 28 -10.74 17.24 -22.95
C THR A 28 -12.12 17.80 -22.59
N ARG A 29 -12.67 18.69 -23.41
CA ARG A 29 -14.05 19.22 -23.20
C ARG A 29 -15.11 18.16 -23.38
N LEU A 30 -14.96 17.25 -24.31
CA LEU A 30 -15.88 16.13 -24.52
C LEU A 30 -15.80 15.16 -23.35
N SER A 31 -14.61 14.79 -22.89
CA SER A 31 -14.40 13.94 -21.72
C SER A 31 -15.03 14.54 -20.47
N GLY A 32 -14.78 15.83 -20.20
CA GLY A 32 -15.40 16.54 -19.09
C GLY A 32 -16.94 16.56 -19.14
N SER A 33 -17.52 16.68 -20.35
CA SER A 33 -18.98 16.62 -20.54
C SER A 33 -19.54 15.23 -20.26
N VAL A 34 -18.83 14.17 -20.63
CA VAL A 34 -19.21 12.78 -20.37
C VAL A 34 -19.14 12.50 -18.87
N ILE A 35 -18.00 12.84 -18.23
CA ILE A 35 -17.83 12.70 -16.78
C ILE A 35 -18.94 13.43 -16.04
N LYS A 36 -19.20 14.70 -16.39
CA LYS A 36 -20.29 15.50 -15.80
C LYS A 36 -21.66 14.81 -15.89
N ARG A 37 -21.97 14.18 -17.03
CA ARG A 37 -23.24 13.48 -17.22
C ARG A 37 -23.34 12.25 -16.31
N HIS A 38 -22.25 11.53 -16.10
CA HIS A 38 -22.22 10.34 -15.22
C HIS A 38 -22.29 10.73 -13.75
N LEU A 39 -21.65 11.81 -13.34
CA LEU A 39 -21.63 12.31 -11.96
C LEU A 39 -22.93 13.00 -11.55
N LYS A 40 -23.75 13.45 -12.49
CA LYS A 40 -24.98 14.25 -12.21
C LYS A 40 -25.93 13.60 -11.19
N TYR A 41 -25.92 12.28 -11.08
CA TYR A 41 -26.81 11.51 -10.21
C TYR A 41 -26.05 10.59 -9.24
N ALA A 42 -24.72 10.72 -9.17
CA ALA A 42 -23.89 9.95 -8.27
C ALA A 42 -23.69 10.69 -6.95
N ASP A 43 -23.82 9.99 -5.83
CA ASP A 43 -23.46 10.50 -4.51
C ASP A 43 -22.00 10.24 -4.23
N HIS A 44 -21.45 9.19 -4.83
CA HIS A 44 -20.08 8.74 -4.63
C HIS A 44 -19.43 8.42 -5.97
N ALA A 45 -18.23 8.94 -6.19
CA ALA A 45 -17.41 8.61 -7.35
C ALA A 45 -16.13 7.88 -6.90
N ILE A 46 -15.78 6.83 -7.63
CA ILE A 46 -14.51 6.14 -7.45
C ILE A 46 -13.74 6.26 -8.75
N ILE A 47 -12.57 6.87 -8.68
CA ILE A 47 -11.67 7.09 -9.83
C ILE A 47 -10.53 6.10 -9.72
N PHE A 48 -10.35 5.29 -10.73
CA PHE A 48 -9.21 4.42 -10.91
C PHE A 48 -8.20 5.14 -11.81
N GLU A 49 -7.02 5.39 -11.27
CA GLU A 49 -5.96 6.13 -11.94
C GLU A 49 -5.40 5.35 -13.14
N SER A 50 -5.39 4.02 -13.04
CA SER A 50 -4.93 3.11 -14.10
C SER A 50 -5.92 1.96 -14.28
N VAL A 51 -5.81 1.24 -15.40
CA VAL A 51 -6.60 0.03 -15.69
C VAL A 51 -5.68 -1.18 -15.79
N ASP A 52 -5.51 -1.86 -14.69
CA ASP A 52 -4.67 -3.05 -14.55
C ASP A 52 -5.44 -4.25 -13.94
N ALA A 53 -4.74 -5.31 -13.57
CA ALA A 53 -5.33 -6.48 -12.93
C ALA A 53 -5.90 -6.16 -11.55
N ASN A 54 -5.26 -5.26 -10.80
CA ASN A 54 -5.71 -4.85 -9.47
C ASN A 54 -6.99 -4.02 -9.56
N THR A 55 -7.06 -3.13 -10.56
CA THR A 55 -8.29 -2.36 -10.89
C THR A 55 -9.45 -3.30 -11.19
N GLU A 56 -9.22 -4.37 -11.97
CA GLU A 56 -10.27 -5.34 -12.28
C GLU A 56 -10.76 -6.06 -11.02
N LEU A 57 -9.84 -6.51 -10.16
CA LEU A 57 -10.19 -7.18 -8.89
C LEU A 57 -11.00 -6.25 -7.98
N LEU A 58 -10.53 -5.04 -7.77
CA LEU A 58 -11.21 -4.07 -6.91
C LEU A 58 -12.60 -3.66 -7.46
N ALA A 59 -12.70 -3.43 -8.77
CA ALA A 59 -13.98 -3.15 -9.41
C ALA A 59 -14.96 -4.34 -9.28
N ARG A 60 -14.46 -5.58 -9.35
CA ARG A 60 -15.24 -6.80 -9.14
C ARG A 60 -15.78 -6.85 -7.72
N ASP A 61 -14.96 -6.60 -6.71
CA ASP A 61 -15.36 -6.60 -5.31
C ASP A 61 -16.43 -5.53 -5.03
N ILE A 62 -16.25 -4.33 -5.58
CA ILE A 62 -17.25 -3.27 -5.47
C ILE A 62 -18.59 -3.70 -6.07
N VAL A 63 -18.57 -4.25 -7.30
CA VAL A 63 -19.81 -4.68 -7.98
C VAL A 63 -20.47 -5.85 -7.25
N ASP A 64 -19.69 -6.80 -6.74
CA ASP A 64 -20.23 -7.94 -5.99
C ASP A 64 -20.82 -7.51 -4.64
N ASN A 65 -20.19 -6.56 -3.97
CA ASN A 65 -20.74 -5.94 -2.75
C ASN A 65 -22.05 -5.18 -3.02
N ILE A 66 -22.17 -4.53 -4.19
CA ILE A 66 -23.43 -3.90 -4.61
C ILE A 66 -24.50 -4.95 -4.90
N LYS A 67 -24.15 -6.03 -5.61
CA LYS A 67 -25.08 -7.14 -5.90
C LYS A 67 -25.60 -7.80 -4.63
N ASN A 68 -24.71 -8.00 -3.66
CA ASN A 68 -25.03 -8.64 -2.39
C ASN A 68 -25.74 -7.69 -1.40
N GLY A 69 -25.88 -6.41 -1.74
CA GLY A 69 -26.49 -5.40 -0.89
C GLY A 69 -25.66 -5.01 0.33
N THR A 70 -24.39 -5.40 0.38
CA THR A 70 -23.45 -5.11 1.47
C THR A 70 -23.00 -3.64 1.42
N LEU A 71 -22.71 -3.13 0.24
CA LEU A 71 -22.66 -1.69 0.01
C LEU A 71 -24.12 -1.21 -0.06
N ASN A 72 -24.62 -0.78 1.09
CA ASN A 72 -25.96 -0.22 1.17
C ASN A 72 -26.09 0.88 0.11
N LYS A 73 -27.06 0.71 -0.78
CA LYS A 73 -27.65 1.85 -1.47
C LYS A 73 -27.98 2.83 -0.38
N SER A 74 -27.20 3.91 -0.29
CA SER A 74 -27.41 4.97 0.69
C SER A 74 -28.91 5.23 0.78
N ASN A 75 -29.43 5.45 1.99
CA ASN A 75 -30.85 5.75 2.23
C ASN A 75 -31.40 6.91 1.39
N ASN A 76 -30.55 7.56 0.60
CA ASN A 76 -30.86 8.72 -0.25
C ASN A 76 -30.85 8.43 -1.76
N ASN A 77 -30.93 7.20 -2.23
CA ASN A 77 -30.94 6.87 -3.67
C ASN A 77 -29.67 7.24 -4.44
N GLY A 78 -28.53 7.46 -3.80
CA GLY A 78 -27.29 7.79 -4.49
C GLY A 78 -26.66 6.60 -5.19
N ASP A 79 -26.35 6.79 -6.45
CA ASP A 79 -25.65 5.80 -7.26
C ASP A 79 -24.14 6.00 -7.13
N ILE A 80 -23.38 4.90 -7.10
CA ILE A 80 -21.93 4.92 -7.24
C ILE A 80 -21.58 5.07 -8.71
N ALA A 81 -20.61 5.94 -9.02
CA ALA A 81 -20.03 6.08 -10.35
C ALA A 81 -18.57 5.64 -10.35
N LEU A 82 -18.19 4.76 -11.26
CA LEU A 82 -16.80 4.34 -11.48
C LEU A 82 -16.23 5.09 -12.69
N ILE A 83 -15.06 5.68 -12.52
CA ILE A 83 -14.32 6.37 -13.57
C ILE A 83 -12.99 5.64 -13.74
N PHE A 84 -12.73 5.16 -14.94
CA PHE A 84 -11.50 4.45 -15.28
C PHE A 84 -10.67 5.34 -16.19
N CYS A 85 -9.50 5.78 -15.69
CA CYS A 85 -8.51 6.49 -16.49
C CYS A 85 -7.69 5.48 -17.28
N LEU A 86 -7.55 5.70 -18.57
CA LEU A 86 -6.88 4.78 -19.49
C LEU A 86 -5.49 5.31 -19.78
N ASP A 87 -4.47 4.53 -19.46
CA ASP A 87 -3.13 4.71 -19.93
C ASP A 87 -2.96 3.96 -21.26
N ASN A 88 -2.99 4.69 -22.36
CA ASN A 88 -2.69 4.17 -23.69
C ASN A 88 -3.48 2.95 -24.22
N ASP A 89 -3.48 2.78 -25.53
CA ASP A 89 -4.29 1.88 -26.37
C ASP A 89 -4.19 0.36 -26.09
N GLU A 90 -3.44 -0.12 -25.12
CA GLU A 90 -3.17 -1.56 -24.92
C GLU A 90 -4.27 -2.30 -24.14
N ASP A 91 -5.21 -1.60 -23.50
CA ASP A 91 -6.15 -2.19 -22.54
C ASP A 91 -7.53 -2.58 -23.09
N GLY A 92 -7.70 -2.72 -24.38
CA GLY A 92 -9.00 -3.03 -24.99
C GLY A 92 -9.69 -4.30 -24.44
N GLU A 93 -8.93 -5.31 -24.02
CA GLU A 93 -9.46 -6.52 -23.42
C GLU A 93 -9.96 -6.27 -22.00
N ARG A 94 -9.17 -5.60 -21.16
CA ARG A 94 -9.55 -5.24 -19.79
C ARG A 94 -10.73 -4.28 -19.75
N GLN A 95 -10.74 -3.29 -20.62
CA GLN A 95 -11.92 -2.43 -20.78
C GLN A 95 -13.19 -3.23 -21.07
N ARG A 96 -13.10 -4.26 -21.92
CA ARG A 96 -14.22 -5.14 -22.23
C ARG A 96 -14.67 -5.92 -21.00
N VAL A 97 -13.73 -6.44 -20.21
CA VAL A 97 -14.02 -7.16 -18.95
C VAL A 97 -14.72 -6.23 -17.96
N LEU A 98 -14.16 -5.05 -17.70
CA LEU A 98 -14.71 -4.05 -16.80
C LEU A 98 -16.08 -3.57 -17.26
N ARG A 99 -16.28 -3.35 -18.57
CA ARG A 99 -17.57 -2.98 -19.13
C ARG A 99 -18.63 -4.04 -18.85
N ASN A 100 -18.32 -5.32 -19.09
CA ASN A 100 -19.24 -6.41 -18.83
C ASN A 100 -19.54 -6.56 -17.34
N LEU A 101 -18.52 -6.35 -16.48
CA LEU A 101 -18.65 -6.41 -15.04
C LEU A 101 -19.59 -5.32 -14.49
N CYS A 102 -19.41 -4.08 -14.92
CA CYS A 102 -20.15 -2.91 -14.43
C CYS A 102 -21.56 -2.79 -15.02
N GLN A 103 -21.78 -3.36 -16.21
CA GLN A 103 -23.03 -3.18 -16.96
C GLN A 103 -24.26 -3.64 -16.17
N GLY A 104 -25.20 -2.73 -15.95
CA GLY A 104 -26.44 -3.00 -15.23
C GLY A 104 -26.37 -2.89 -13.70
N TYR A 105 -25.18 -2.71 -13.12
CA TYR A 105 -24.99 -2.63 -11.68
C TYR A 105 -24.53 -1.26 -11.20
N VAL A 106 -23.56 -0.66 -11.91
CA VAL A 106 -23.00 0.65 -11.56
C VAL A 106 -22.92 1.55 -12.79
N ARG A 107 -22.86 2.86 -12.55
CA ARG A 107 -22.52 3.81 -13.60
C ARG A 107 -21.01 3.77 -13.81
N TYR A 108 -20.57 3.75 -15.05
CA TYR A 108 -19.14 3.75 -15.35
C TYR A 108 -18.81 4.57 -16.59
N VAL A 109 -17.61 5.09 -16.63
CA VAL A 109 -17.05 5.81 -17.78
C VAL A 109 -15.56 5.47 -17.91
N PHE A 110 -15.13 5.30 -19.14
CA PHE A 110 -13.70 5.23 -19.48
C PHE A 110 -13.30 6.59 -20.07
N THR A 111 -12.12 7.07 -19.67
CA THR A 111 -11.60 8.35 -20.14
C THR A 111 -10.09 8.23 -20.37
N ASP A 112 -9.61 8.88 -21.41
CA ASP A 112 -8.18 9.03 -21.71
C ASP A 112 -7.58 10.25 -20.96
N THR A 113 -8.32 10.79 -19.99
CA THR A 113 -7.91 11.92 -19.17
C THR A 113 -7.26 11.40 -17.89
N GLU A 114 -6.13 11.94 -17.52
CA GLU A 114 -5.45 11.60 -16.27
C GLU A 114 -6.31 11.88 -15.04
N ALA A 115 -6.12 11.10 -13.97
CA ALA A 115 -6.92 11.19 -12.75
C ALA A 115 -6.84 12.60 -12.11
N ALA A 116 -5.70 13.26 -12.16
CA ALA A 116 -5.52 14.63 -11.68
C ALA A 116 -6.42 15.64 -12.42
N ASP A 117 -6.51 15.52 -13.75
CA ASP A 117 -7.38 16.36 -14.56
C ASP A 117 -8.86 16.03 -14.38
N VAL A 118 -9.19 14.76 -14.12
CA VAL A 118 -10.54 14.35 -13.72
C VAL A 118 -10.94 15.01 -12.41
N LEU A 119 -10.05 15.01 -11.41
CA LEU A 119 -10.26 15.70 -10.13
C LEU A 119 -10.44 17.20 -10.30
N ALA A 120 -9.59 17.86 -11.09
CA ALA A 120 -9.74 19.28 -11.41
C ALA A 120 -11.08 19.56 -12.10
N THR A 121 -11.52 18.67 -13.01
CA THR A 121 -12.84 18.76 -13.66
C THR A 121 -13.96 18.65 -12.65
N ILE A 122 -13.88 17.73 -11.69
CA ILE A 122 -14.89 17.55 -10.62
C ILE A 122 -14.93 18.78 -9.72
N ALA A 123 -13.79 19.31 -9.32
CA ALA A 123 -13.73 20.54 -8.54
C ALA A 123 -14.38 21.75 -9.25
N ALA A 124 -14.14 21.88 -10.54
CA ALA A 124 -14.78 22.92 -11.37
C ALA A 124 -16.29 22.72 -11.60
N LEU A 125 -16.81 21.52 -11.37
CA LEU A 125 -18.22 21.17 -11.57
C LEU A 125 -19.10 21.40 -10.33
N HIS A 126 -18.60 22.02 -9.29
CA HIS A 126 -19.25 22.24 -8.00
C HIS A 126 -20.74 22.62 -8.08
N ASP A 127 -21.11 23.53 -8.98
CA ASP A 127 -22.52 23.96 -9.15
C ASP A 127 -23.45 22.90 -9.78
N THR A 128 -22.89 21.91 -10.45
CA THR A 128 -23.65 20.92 -11.23
C THR A 128 -23.70 19.55 -10.56
N ALA A 129 -22.74 19.25 -9.70
CA ALA A 129 -22.62 17.96 -8.99
C ALA A 129 -23.04 18.10 -7.51
N LYS A 130 -24.11 18.84 -7.23
CA LYS A 130 -24.63 19.11 -5.86
C LYS A 130 -24.97 17.87 -5.04
N HIS A 131 -25.02 16.70 -5.67
CA HIS A 131 -25.34 15.43 -5.01
C HIS A 131 -24.08 14.63 -4.67
N LEU A 132 -22.94 14.97 -5.27
CA LEU A 132 -21.69 14.25 -5.03
C LEU A 132 -21.15 14.59 -3.64
N VAL A 133 -21.15 13.61 -2.75
CA VAL A 133 -20.74 13.74 -1.34
C VAL A 133 -19.27 13.37 -1.16
N ALA A 134 -18.82 12.34 -1.88
CA ALA A 134 -17.46 11.82 -1.73
C ALA A 134 -16.87 11.39 -3.08
N VAL A 135 -15.56 11.56 -3.19
CA VAL A 135 -14.74 11.09 -4.30
C VAL A 135 -13.56 10.33 -3.73
N ASP A 136 -13.46 9.05 -4.06
CA ASP A 136 -12.27 8.25 -3.78
C ASP A 136 -11.46 8.09 -5.06
N VAL A 137 -10.16 8.27 -4.96
CA VAL A 137 -9.23 8.02 -6.06
C VAL A 137 -8.26 6.93 -5.64
N VAL A 138 -8.13 5.92 -6.45
CA VAL A 138 -7.32 4.73 -6.13
C VAL A 138 -6.23 4.58 -7.18
N THR A 139 -4.97 4.54 -6.72
CA THR A 139 -3.83 4.18 -7.55
C THR A 139 -3.54 2.69 -7.35
N THR A 140 -3.65 1.92 -8.40
CA THR A 140 -3.58 0.45 -8.37
C THR A 140 -2.44 -0.12 -9.21
N SER A 141 -1.64 0.73 -9.86
CA SER A 141 -0.56 0.27 -10.73
C SER A 141 0.40 -0.69 -9.99
N GLU A 142 0.88 -1.70 -10.70
CA GLU A 142 1.91 -2.60 -10.20
C GLU A 142 3.25 -1.87 -9.95
N GLU A 143 3.46 -0.73 -10.60
CA GLU A 143 4.61 0.15 -10.43
C GLU A 143 4.37 1.13 -9.28
N ALA A 144 4.94 0.86 -8.12
CA ALA A 144 4.75 1.69 -6.92
C ALA A 144 5.21 3.15 -7.11
N GLU A 145 6.29 3.37 -7.88
CA GLU A 145 6.80 4.71 -8.18
C GLU A 145 5.78 5.53 -8.99
N HIS A 146 5.07 4.88 -9.92
CA HIS A 146 3.99 5.49 -10.67
C HIS A 146 2.85 5.93 -9.74
N ASN A 147 2.41 5.05 -8.83
CA ASN A 147 1.36 5.36 -7.85
C ASN A 147 1.71 6.58 -6.99
N VAL A 148 2.98 6.67 -6.54
CA VAL A 148 3.46 7.80 -5.73
C VAL A 148 3.43 9.09 -6.56
N SER A 149 3.96 9.07 -7.79
CA SER A 149 3.97 10.23 -8.68
C SER A 149 2.55 10.72 -9.00
N ALA A 150 1.67 9.81 -9.42
CA ALA A 150 0.28 10.13 -9.72
C ALA A 150 -0.46 10.72 -8.50
N THR A 151 -0.18 10.19 -7.30
CA THR A 151 -0.78 10.72 -6.06
C THR A 151 -0.29 12.14 -5.77
N ILE A 152 0.98 12.47 -6.02
CA ILE A 152 1.51 13.83 -5.88
C ILE A 152 0.79 14.78 -6.84
N ASP A 153 0.65 14.41 -8.10
CA ASP A 153 -0.04 15.22 -9.12
C ASP A 153 -1.52 15.46 -8.74
N MET A 154 -2.19 14.46 -8.16
CA MET A 154 -3.55 14.59 -7.65
C MET A 154 -3.65 15.52 -6.43
N ILE A 155 -2.69 15.46 -5.50
CA ILE A 155 -2.61 16.39 -4.37
C ILE A 155 -2.47 17.81 -4.89
N GLU A 156 -1.56 18.04 -5.85
CA GLU A 156 -1.37 19.36 -6.46
C GLU A 156 -2.63 19.86 -7.19
N ALA A 157 -3.32 18.98 -7.89
CA ALA A 157 -4.58 19.32 -8.57
C ALA A 157 -5.67 19.73 -7.58
N THR A 158 -5.76 19.06 -6.42
CA THR A 158 -6.74 19.43 -5.37
C THR A 158 -6.42 20.75 -4.67
N HIS A 159 -5.15 21.14 -4.61
CA HIS A 159 -4.75 22.41 -4.00
C HIS A 159 -4.97 23.64 -4.89
N ARG A 160 -5.08 23.46 -6.21
CA ARG A 160 -5.25 24.58 -7.15
C ARG A 160 -6.61 25.27 -7.08
N GLU A 161 -7.63 24.55 -6.61
CA GLU A 161 -8.99 25.08 -6.54
C GLU A 161 -9.38 25.35 -5.08
N PRO A 162 -9.83 26.58 -4.75
CA PRO A 162 -10.31 26.89 -3.40
C PRO A 162 -11.57 26.08 -3.11
N GLN A 163 -11.54 25.30 -2.05
CA GLN A 163 -12.72 24.57 -1.62
C GLN A 163 -13.79 25.51 -1.07
N SER A 164 -14.96 25.39 -1.63
CA SER A 164 -16.16 26.10 -1.14
C SER A 164 -17.06 25.16 -0.33
N ASP A 165 -17.94 25.70 0.50
CA ASP A 165 -18.98 24.92 1.19
C ASP A 165 -19.77 24.09 0.18
N GLY A 166 -19.76 22.74 0.35
CA GLY A 166 -20.41 21.80 -0.54
C GLY A 166 -19.50 21.09 -1.54
N THR A 167 -18.19 21.32 -1.54
CA THR A 167 -17.23 20.46 -2.28
C THR A 167 -17.27 19.04 -1.73
N PRO A 168 -17.25 18.00 -2.61
CA PRO A 168 -17.21 16.61 -2.16
C PRO A 168 -15.91 16.36 -1.37
N ARG A 169 -16.00 15.48 -0.37
CA ARG A 169 -14.82 14.99 0.34
C ARG A 169 -13.97 14.16 -0.62
N ILE A 170 -12.71 14.51 -0.77
CA ILE A 170 -11.76 13.77 -1.61
C ILE A 170 -10.88 12.89 -0.72
N THR A 171 -10.81 11.62 -1.06
CA THR A 171 -9.90 10.65 -0.43
C THR A 171 -9.02 10.03 -1.49
N LEU A 172 -7.71 10.13 -1.31
CA LEU A 172 -6.72 9.51 -2.18
C LEU A 172 -6.22 8.23 -1.52
N HIS A 173 -6.28 7.12 -2.22
CA HIS A 173 -5.77 5.82 -1.79
C HIS A 173 -4.54 5.49 -2.64
N CYS A 174 -3.35 5.61 -2.03
CA CYS A 174 -2.09 5.36 -2.70
C CYS A 174 -1.51 4.01 -2.30
N THR A 175 -1.40 3.10 -3.24
CA THR A 175 -0.70 1.84 -3.04
C THR A 175 0.81 2.05 -3.18
N HIS A 176 1.56 1.70 -2.14
CA HIS A 176 3.01 1.83 -2.11
C HIS A 176 3.69 0.53 -1.64
N LYS A 177 4.97 0.36 -1.97
CA LYS A 177 5.78 -0.79 -1.53
C LYS A 177 6.83 -0.41 -0.49
N ASN A 178 7.39 0.79 -0.62
CA ASN A 178 8.50 1.22 0.21
C ASN A 178 8.00 2.06 1.40
N PRO A 179 8.35 1.72 2.65
CA PRO A 179 8.03 2.56 3.80
C PRO A 179 8.52 4.01 3.70
N ASP A 180 9.56 4.26 2.91
CA ASP A 180 10.09 5.61 2.70
C ASP A 180 9.12 6.49 1.90
N ASP A 181 8.24 5.90 1.08
CA ASP A 181 7.24 6.64 0.33
C ASP A 181 6.29 7.40 1.26
N ALA A 182 5.99 6.85 2.44
CA ALA A 182 5.19 7.52 3.45
C ALA A 182 5.82 8.84 3.92
N GLN A 183 7.14 8.92 3.99
CA GLN A 183 7.85 10.14 4.41
C GLN A 183 7.75 11.25 3.34
N ILE A 184 7.68 10.88 2.06
CA ILE A 184 7.48 11.83 0.96
C ILE A 184 6.14 12.54 1.17
N PHE A 185 5.08 11.78 1.46
CA PHE A 185 3.75 12.33 1.68
C PHE A 185 3.65 13.15 2.97
N ASP A 186 4.35 12.76 4.04
CA ASP A 186 4.39 13.54 5.28
C ASP A 186 5.06 14.91 5.07
N ALA A 187 6.04 14.99 4.16
CA ALA A 187 6.66 16.26 3.79
C ALA A 187 5.75 17.17 2.95
N ILE A 188 4.82 16.56 2.17
CA ILE A 188 3.89 17.29 1.30
C ILE A 188 2.63 17.71 2.07
N LYS A 189 2.22 16.97 3.08
CA LYS A 189 1.03 17.27 3.89
C LYS A 189 1.16 18.64 4.57
N THR A 190 0.31 19.57 4.19
CA THR A 190 0.15 20.84 4.88
C THR A 190 -0.95 20.71 5.94
N LYS A 191 -0.87 21.48 7.04
CA LYS A 191 -1.77 21.38 8.21
C LYS A 191 -3.26 21.65 7.92
N ASN A 192 -3.62 22.09 6.73
CA ASN A 192 -4.98 22.51 6.35
C ASN A 192 -5.51 21.78 5.11
N GLU A 193 -5.14 20.52 4.90
CA GLU A 193 -5.55 19.79 3.72
C GLU A 193 -6.98 19.28 3.82
N PRO A 194 -7.83 19.61 2.84
CA PRO A 194 -9.18 19.07 2.74
C PRO A 194 -9.20 17.63 2.18
N THR A 195 -8.07 17.17 1.65
CA THR A 195 -7.91 15.86 1.02
C THR A 195 -7.38 14.88 2.05
N CYS A 196 -8.08 13.76 2.23
CA CYS A 196 -7.62 12.67 3.05
C CYS A 196 -6.73 11.75 2.22
N LEU A 197 -5.52 11.45 2.71
CA LEU A 197 -4.61 10.52 2.06
C LEU A 197 -4.52 9.24 2.88
N HIS A 198 -4.86 8.11 2.26
CA HIS A 198 -4.69 6.76 2.78
C HIS A 198 -3.55 6.08 2.04
N LEU A 199 -2.50 5.75 2.76
CA LEU A 199 -1.40 4.95 2.24
C LEU A 199 -1.71 3.48 2.46
N ILE A 200 -1.72 2.72 1.38
CA ILE A 200 -2.02 1.28 1.38
C ILE A 200 -0.72 0.55 1.09
N SER A 201 -0.25 -0.23 2.05
CA SER A 201 0.89 -1.12 1.85
C SER A 201 0.41 -2.54 1.62
N ARG A 202 0.44 -3.00 0.38
CA ARG A 202 0.03 -4.36 0.03
C ARG A 202 0.77 -5.43 0.86
N VAL A 203 2.07 -5.23 1.06
CA VAL A 203 2.88 -6.14 1.87
C VAL A 203 2.39 -6.20 3.32
N GLN A 204 1.99 -5.04 3.87
CA GLN A 204 1.46 -4.97 5.23
C GLN A 204 0.09 -5.65 5.33
N ASP A 205 -0.78 -5.43 4.37
CA ASP A 205 -2.12 -6.02 4.35
C ASP A 205 -2.04 -7.54 4.22
N GLU A 206 -1.20 -8.07 3.33
CA GLU A 206 -0.97 -9.52 3.20
C GLU A 206 -0.42 -10.14 4.50
N ILE A 207 0.44 -9.44 5.23
CA ILE A 207 0.92 -9.92 6.55
C ILE A 207 -0.20 -9.89 7.59
N TYR A 208 -1.09 -8.89 7.53
CA TYR A 208 -2.26 -8.85 8.43
C TYR A 208 -3.22 -9.99 8.14
N ASP A 209 -3.49 -10.30 6.87
CA ASP A 209 -4.34 -11.43 6.47
C ASP A 209 -3.77 -12.75 6.99
N VAL A 210 -2.46 -12.99 6.85
CA VAL A 210 -1.79 -14.18 7.42
C VAL A 210 -1.95 -14.24 8.94
N LEU A 211 -1.82 -13.11 9.63
CA LEU A 211 -1.97 -13.06 11.09
C LEU A 211 -3.43 -13.14 11.55
N GLU A 212 -4.40 -12.80 10.68
CA GLU A 212 -5.82 -13.03 10.97
C GLU A 212 -6.16 -14.52 10.85
N GLU A 213 -5.67 -15.20 9.81
CA GLU A 213 -5.87 -16.64 9.63
C GLU A 213 -5.13 -17.47 10.68
N ALA A 214 -3.90 -17.11 11.00
CA ALA A 214 -3.04 -17.81 11.96
C ALA A 214 -2.43 -16.82 12.97
N PRO A 215 -3.19 -16.36 13.96
CA PRO A 215 -2.72 -15.37 14.91
C PRO A 215 -1.58 -15.89 15.81
N LEU A 216 -0.66 -15.01 16.17
CA LEU A 216 0.53 -15.36 16.99
C LEU A 216 0.18 -16.10 18.28
N TYR A 217 -0.97 -15.79 18.88
CA TYR A 217 -1.41 -16.45 20.11
C TYR A 217 -1.88 -17.90 19.88
N SER A 218 -2.12 -18.32 18.65
CA SER A 218 -2.60 -19.68 18.35
C SER A 218 -1.62 -20.78 18.74
N VAL A 219 -0.32 -20.45 18.82
CA VAL A 219 0.74 -21.39 19.23
C VAL A 219 0.97 -21.38 20.75
N LEU A 220 0.36 -20.46 21.49
CA LEU A 220 0.52 -20.34 22.93
C LEU A 220 -0.44 -21.26 23.69
N GLU A 221 -0.06 -21.65 24.90
CA GLU A 221 -0.96 -22.37 25.77
C GLU A 221 -2.00 -21.43 26.38
N PRO A 222 -3.27 -21.84 26.45
CA PRO A 222 -4.29 -21.02 27.07
C PRO A 222 -4.00 -20.83 28.57
N ILE A 223 -3.96 -19.57 29.01
CA ILE A 223 -3.72 -19.22 30.41
C ILE A 223 -5.06 -19.15 31.14
N ASN A 224 -5.27 -20.04 32.10
CA ASN A 224 -6.42 -19.96 32.96
C ASN A 224 -6.10 -19.17 34.24
N ILE A 225 -6.37 -17.88 34.21
CA ILE A 225 -6.09 -16.96 35.32
C ILE A 225 -6.87 -17.33 36.59
N SER A 226 -8.03 -17.96 36.45
CA SER A 226 -8.84 -18.41 37.59
C SER A 226 -8.19 -19.55 38.38
N VAL A 227 -7.38 -20.37 37.71
CA VAL A 227 -6.66 -21.51 38.31
C VAL A 227 -5.24 -21.10 38.73
N ASN A 228 -4.61 -20.24 37.96
CA ASN A 228 -3.26 -19.76 38.24
C ASN A 228 -3.23 -18.23 38.11
N PRO A 229 -3.39 -17.48 39.22
CA PRO A 229 -3.43 -16.02 39.18
C PRO A 229 -2.08 -15.37 38.82
N ASN A 230 -0.97 -16.10 38.92
CA ASN A 230 0.38 -15.64 38.54
C ASN A 230 1.03 -16.66 37.60
N PRO A 231 0.58 -16.79 36.36
CA PRO A 231 1.17 -17.72 35.41
C PRO A 231 2.60 -17.32 35.07
N ARG A 232 3.46 -18.31 34.87
CA ARG A 232 4.81 -18.04 34.34
C ARG A 232 4.68 -17.45 32.94
N PRO A 233 5.50 -16.46 32.59
CA PRO A 233 5.54 -15.96 31.23
C PRO A 233 5.84 -17.10 30.24
N GLN A 234 5.12 -17.12 29.12
CA GLN A 234 5.41 -18.02 28.02
C GLN A 234 6.44 -17.38 27.09
N ASN A 235 7.38 -18.18 26.58
CA ASN A 235 8.34 -17.74 25.59
C ASN A 235 7.77 -18.00 24.18
N LEU A 236 7.64 -16.95 23.38
CA LEU A 236 7.26 -17.02 21.98
C LEU A 236 8.45 -16.56 21.13
N THR A 237 8.92 -17.43 20.25
CA THR A 237 9.92 -17.04 19.24
C THR A 237 9.25 -16.98 17.87
N VAL A 238 9.41 -15.85 17.19
CA VAL A 238 8.99 -15.69 15.80
C VAL A 238 10.25 -15.73 14.95
N LEU A 239 10.32 -16.74 14.10
CA LEU A 239 11.41 -16.92 13.14
C LEU A 239 10.98 -16.35 11.79
N VAL A 240 11.76 -15.42 11.28
CA VAL A 240 11.57 -14.84 9.94
C VAL A 240 12.71 -15.28 9.05
N VAL A 241 12.41 -16.05 8.02
CA VAL A 241 13.40 -16.54 7.04
C VAL A 241 13.26 -15.74 5.75
N GLY A 242 14.28 -14.95 5.43
CA GLY A 242 14.27 -13.95 4.37
C GLY A 242 13.91 -12.55 4.92
N ALA A 243 14.80 -11.58 4.75
CA ALA A 243 14.63 -10.21 5.22
C ALA A 243 14.34 -9.22 4.08
N GLY A 244 13.65 -9.69 3.05
CA GLY A 244 13.05 -8.85 2.02
C GLY A 244 11.86 -8.04 2.57
N ASP A 245 11.09 -7.41 1.69
CA ASP A 245 9.98 -6.53 2.07
C ASP A 245 8.96 -7.25 2.97
N TYR A 246 8.55 -8.45 2.59
CA TYR A 246 7.61 -9.28 3.37
C TYR A 246 8.19 -9.71 4.72
N GLY A 247 9.44 -10.19 4.74
CA GLY A 247 10.05 -10.66 5.98
C GLY A 247 10.26 -9.53 6.98
N MET A 248 10.72 -8.38 6.52
CA MET A 248 10.87 -7.22 7.40
C MET A 248 9.52 -6.64 7.82
N GLN A 249 8.52 -6.67 6.97
CA GLN A 249 7.17 -6.28 7.36
C GLN A 249 6.59 -7.25 8.41
N ALA A 250 6.78 -8.57 8.24
CA ALA A 250 6.38 -9.55 9.24
C ALA A 250 7.10 -9.33 10.58
N ALA A 251 8.40 -9.06 10.57
CA ALA A 251 9.16 -8.74 11.77
C ALA A 251 8.64 -7.48 12.47
N ARG A 252 8.40 -6.39 11.73
CA ARG A 252 7.84 -5.13 12.25
C ARG A 252 6.45 -5.34 12.84
N THR A 253 5.56 -5.95 12.07
CA THR A 253 4.19 -6.24 12.53
C THR A 253 4.19 -7.10 13.78
N THR A 254 5.03 -8.14 13.82
CA THR A 254 5.20 -8.98 15.00
C THR A 254 5.72 -8.20 16.20
N PHE A 255 6.70 -7.33 16.02
CA PHE A 255 7.25 -6.49 17.09
C PHE A 255 6.18 -5.61 17.74
N TRP A 256 5.30 -5.01 16.95
CA TRP A 256 4.24 -4.13 17.45
C TRP A 256 3.03 -4.88 17.98
N MET A 257 2.55 -5.88 17.24
CA MET A 257 1.31 -6.61 17.59
C MET A 257 1.54 -7.80 18.53
N GLY A 258 2.75 -8.32 18.60
CA GLY A 258 3.09 -9.48 19.44
C GLY A 258 3.30 -9.16 20.92
N ARG A 259 3.12 -7.90 21.35
CA ARG A 259 3.22 -7.48 22.75
C ARG A 259 1.99 -7.95 23.52
N MET A 260 2.05 -9.17 24.03
CA MET A 260 0.96 -9.79 24.77
C MET A 260 1.33 -9.91 26.26
N PRO A 261 0.39 -9.61 27.20
CA PRO A 261 0.65 -9.78 28.62
C PRO A 261 1.01 -11.23 28.97
N GLY A 262 2.10 -11.42 29.71
CA GLY A 262 2.58 -12.75 30.09
C GLY A 262 3.29 -13.53 28.99
N VAL A 263 3.64 -12.87 27.87
CA VAL A 263 4.43 -13.47 26.81
C VAL A 263 5.75 -12.72 26.66
N ARG A 264 6.86 -13.46 26.59
CA ARG A 264 8.18 -12.94 26.22
C ARG A 264 8.38 -13.21 24.74
N LEU A 265 8.37 -12.16 23.95
CA LEU A 265 8.52 -12.24 22.51
C LEU A 265 9.99 -12.09 22.10
N ASN A 266 10.46 -13.05 21.32
CA ASN A 266 11.78 -13.03 20.68
C ASN A 266 11.61 -13.15 19.17
N ILE A 267 12.16 -12.24 18.39
CA ILE A 267 12.11 -12.24 16.92
C ILE A 267 13.51 -12.55 16.40
N VAL A 268 13.63 -13.58 15.59
CA VAL A 268 14.87 -14.00 14.96
C VAL A 268 14.71 -13.90 13.44
N VAL A 269 15.49 -13.02 12.84
CA VAL A 269 15.51 -12.80 11.38
C VAL A 269 16.74 -13.45 10.78
N VAL A 270 16.54 -14.30 9.78
CA VAL A 270 17.63 -15.03 9.10
C VAL A 270 17.69 -14.57 7.65
N ASP A 271 18.85 -14.05 7.24
CA ASP A 271 19.05 -13.58 5.85
C ASP A 271 20.54 -13.57 5.50
N PRO A 272 20.94 -13.87 4.25
CA PRO A 272 22.33 -13.79 3.81
C PRO A 272 22.93 -12.38 3.96
N ASN A 273 22.11 -11.35 3.83
CA ASN A 273 22.51 -9.94 3.94
C ASN A 273 22.06 -9.29 5.27
N ALA A 274 21.86 -10.09 6.31
CA ALA A 274 21.29 -9.67 7.59
C ALA A 274 21.95 -8.41 8.18
N ARG A 275 23.25 -8.23 8.02
CA ARG A 275 23.97 -7.04 8.51
C ARG A 275 23.50 -5.76 7.83
N ALA A 276 23.45 -5.73 6.50
CA ALA A 276 23.01 -4.55 5.75
C ALA A 276 21.52 -4.23 6.00
N VAL A 277 20.70 -5.27 6.14
CA VAL A 277 19.28 -5.11 6.49
C VAL A 277 19.16 -4.51 7.89
N LEU A 278 19.88 -5.04 8.88
CA LEU A 278 19.84 -4.54 10.26
C LEU A 278 20.26 -3.07 10.34
N GLU A 279 21.32 -2.66 9.63
CA GLU A 279 21.76 -1.27 9.60
C GLU A 279 20.69 -0.34 9.02
N ARG A 280 20.05 -0.75 7.95
CA ARG A 280 18.95 0.00 7.31
C ARG A 280 17.74 0.10 8.23
N GLU A 281 17.28 -1.01 8.79
CA GLU A 281 16.11 -1.05 9.65
C GLU A 281 16.32 -0.29 10.97
N ALA A 282 17.51 -0.38 11.55
CA ALA A 282 17.85 0.36 12.77
C ALA A 282 17.89 1.88 12.55
N ALA A 283 18.24 2.33 11.35
CA ALA A 283 18.18 3.74 11.00
C ALA A 283 16.72 4.25 10.87
N ARG A 284 15.80 3.38 10.41
CA ARG A 284 14.38 3.71 10.19
C ARG A 284 13.51 3.54 11.43
N TYR A 285 13.75 2.46 12.17
CA TYR A 285 12.94 2.02 13.31
C TYR A 285 13.82 1.76 14.54
N PRO A 286 14.51 2.77 15.07
CA PRO A 286 15.45 2.60 16.18
C PRO A 286 14.78 1.99 17.43
N GLU A 287 13.46 2.18 17.59
CA GLU A 287 12.68 1.65 18.71
C GLU A 287 12.60 0.12 18.74
N MET A 288 12.80 -0.55 17.59
CA MET A 288 12.86 -2.02 17.54
C MET A 288 14.16 -2.59 18.11
N PHE A 289 15.20 -1.76 18.21
CA PHE A 289 16.56 -2.17 18.54
C PHE A 289 17.08 -1.54 19.82
N GLY A 290 16.22 -0.86 20.58
CA GLY A 290 16.55 -0.26 21.87
C GLY A 290 16.99 -1.28 22.92
N GLU A 291 17.57 -0.80 24.03
CA GLU A 291 17.82 -1.65 25.17
C GLU A 291 16.50 -2.25 25.65
N SER A 292 16.40 -3.58 25.60
CA SER A 292 15.23 -4.31 26.05
C SER A 292 15.05 -4.13 27.55
N CYS A 293 14.00 -3.41 27.94
CA CYS A 293 13.50 -3.47 29.29
C CYS A 293 12.85 -4.85 29.53
N ASP A 294 12.79 -5.31 30.79
CA ASP A 294 12.16 -6.59 31.13
C ASP A 294 10.72 -6.67 30.56
N GLY A 295 10.52 -7.61 29.63
CA GLY A 295 9.24 -7.87 28.99
C GLY A 295 9.06 -7.23 27.61
N GLU A 296 10.01 -6.45 27.11
CA GLU A 296 9.96 -5.94 25.73
C GLU A 296 10.42 -7.00 24.72
N PRO A 297 9.89 -6.95 23.47
CA PRO A 297 10.35 -7.83 22.41
C PRO A 297 11.83 -7.66 22.12
N THR A 298 12.51 -8.77 21.85
CA THR A 298 13.91 -8.73 21.40
C THR A 298 13.97 -9.08 19.92
N VAL A 299 14.79 -8.34 19.16
CA VAL A 299 15.00 -8.60 17.73
C VAL A 299 16.48 -8.92 17.49
N ARG A 300 16.73 -10.06 16.88
CA ARG A 300 18.08 -10.53 16.54
C ARG A 300 18.14 -10.94 15.08
N PHE A 301 19.27 -10.71 14.47
CA PHE A 301 19.54 -11.09 13.10
C PHE A 301 20.62 -12.16 13.03
N VAL A 302 20.48 -13.06 12.06
CA VAL A 302 21.45 -14.12 11.77
C VAL A 302 21.84 -14.03 10.30
N GLU A 303 23.11 -13.84 10.04
CA GLU A 303 23.64 -13.82 8.67
C GLU A 303 23.91 -15.25 8.21
N ALA A 304 22.99 -15.79 7.44
CA ALA A 304 23.07 -17.16 6.93
C ALA A 304 22.13 -17.40 5.76
N GLU A 305 22.53 -18.34 4.90
CA GLU A 305 21.64 -18.90 3.88
C GLU A 305 20.57 -19.77 4.52
N ALA A 306 19.30 -19.60 4.09
CA ALA A 306 18.18 -20.35 4.64
C ALA A 306 18.38 -21.87 4.68
N PRO A 307 18.90 -22.53 3.63
CA PRO A 307 19.15 -23.96 3.67
C PRO A 307 20.25 -24.39 4.65
N SER A 308 21.10 -23.47 5.08
CA SER A 308 22.21 -23.76 6.02
C SER A 308 21.79 -23.68 7.48
N ILE A 309 20.61 -23.11 7.76
CA ILE A 309 20.05 -22.98 9.09
C ILE A 309 18.99 -24.03 9.32
N THR A 310 19.18 -24.79 10.38
CA THR A 310 18.14 -25.67 10.90
C THR A 310 17.65 -25.15 12.25
N THR A 311 16.41 -25.45 12.57
CA THR A 311 15.83 -25.11 13.88
C THR A 311 16.69 -25.66 15.03
N ASP A 312 17.25 -26.87 14.86
CA ASP A 312 18.14 -27.50 15.83
C ASP A 312 19.39 -26.66 16.11
N ARG A 313 19.97 -25.99 15.10
CA ARG A 313 21.12 -25.10 15.31
C ARG A 313 20.76 -23.84 16.09
N LEU A 314 19.55 -23.35 15.91
CA LEU A 314 19.07 -22.16 16.62
C LEU A 314 18.65 -22.48 18.06
N ILE A 315 18.22 -23.73 18.34
CA ILE A 315 17.77 -24.20 19.65
C ILE A 315 18.92 -24.81 20.44
N ALA A 316 19.66 -25.76 19.87
CA ALA A 316 20.53 -26.69 20.60
C ALA A 316 21.99 -26.21 20.82
N GLY A 317 22.24 -24.93 20.78
CA GLY A 317 23.53 -24.42 21.26
C GLY A 317 24.75 -24.63 20.35
N SER A 318 24.55 -24.86 19.07
CA SER A 318 25.62 -24.53 18.11
C SER A 318 25.79 -23.02 18.16
N ALA A 319 26.94 -22.55 18.59
CA ALA A 319 27.25 -21.14 18.70
C ALA A 319 26.89 -20.40 17.39
N VAL A 320 25.78 -19.71 17.39
CA VAL A 320 25.32 -18.91 16.25
C VAL A 320 25.68 -17.46 16.51
N ALA A 321 26.31 -16.83 15.53
CA ALA A 321 26.61 -15.41 15.60
C ALA A 321 25.32 -14.61 15.38
N ALA A 322 24.75 -14.08 16.45
CA ALA A 322 23.63 -13.15 16.39
C ALA A 322 24.15 -11.73 16.19
N LEU A 323 23.53 -11.01 15.29
CA LEU A 323 23.76 -9.59 15.07
C LEU A 323 22.74 -8.79 15.88
N SER A 324 23.22 -7.77 16.58
CA SER A 324 22.40 -6.77 17.27
C SER A 324 22.92 -5.38 16.94
N TYR A 325 22.02 -4.39 17.00
CA TYR A 325 22.39 -3.00 16.74
C TYR A 325 22.62 -2.26 18.06
N ASP A 326 23.78 -1.64 18.19
CA ASP A 326 24.08 -0.73 19.31
C ASP A 326 23.66 0.70 18.91
N ILE A 327 22.57 1.16 19.49
CA ILE A 327 22.01 2.50 19.21
C ILE A 327 22.97 3.61 19.65
N GLN A 328 23.69 3.42 20.77
CA GLN A 328 24.59 4.45 21.29
C GLN A 328 25.78 4.64 20.38
N ASN A 329 26.37 3.55 19.91
CA ASN A 329 27.52 3.57 19.04
C ASN A 329 27.16 3.56 17.54
N LYS A 330 25.88 3.44 17.19
CA LYS A 330 25.35 3.36 15.81
C LYS A 330 26.10 2.31 14.97
N CYS A 331 26.30 1.13 15.52
CA CYS A 331 27.01 0.07 14.83
C CYS A 331 26.39 -1.31 15.09
N VAL A 332 26.56 -2.20 14.11
CA VAL A 332 26.18 -3.60 14.26
C VAL A 332 27.27 -4.34 15.03
N SER A 333 26.90 -4.97 16.11
CA SER A 333 27.72 -5.86 16.90
C SER A 333 27.34 -7.32 16.65
N SER A 334 28.30 -8.21 16.70
CA SER A 334 28.09 -9.65 16.61
C SER A 334 28.41 -10.29 17.95
N LYS A 335 27.46 -11.04 18.48
CA LYS A 335 27.60 -11.80 19.71
C LYS A 335 27.29 -13.26 19.45
N THR A 336 28.21 -14.13 19.87
CA THR A 336 27.95 -15.57 19.83
C THR A 336 27.01 -15.94 20.97
N GLU A 337 25.82 -16.40 20.64
CA GLU A 337 24.83 -16.87 21.61
C GLU A 337 24.72 -18.39 21.57
N SER A 338 24.54 -19.02 22.76
CA SER A 338 24.45 -20.46 22.87
C SER A 338 23.10 -21.02 22.41
N ALA A 339 22.03 -20.22 22.50
CA ALA A 339 20.73 -20.56 22.00
C ALA A 339 19.97 -19.25 21.67
N LEU A 340 19.51 -19.11 20.43
CA LEU A 340 18.69 -17.98 20.01
C LEU A 340 17.19 -18.24 20.27
N ILE A 341 16.82 -19.50 20.25
CA ILE A 341 15.47 -19.97 20.57
C ILE A 341 15.54 -20.73 21.88
N PRO A 342 14.90 -20.27 22.96
CA PRO A 342 14.83 -21.02 24.21
C PRO A 342 14.16 -22.40 24.02
N ASP A 343 14.61 -23.41 24.75
CA ASP A 343 14.09 -24.80 24.64
C ASP A 343 12.59 -24.91 24.96
N ASP A 344 12.07 -24.00 25.79
CA ASP A 344 10.66 -23.91 26.17
C ASP A 344 9.86 -22.94 25.33
N ALA A 345 10.44 -22.36 24.29
CA ALA A 345 9.77 -21.41 23.43
C ALA A 345 8.78 -22.08 22.48
N ARG A 346 7.62 -21.47 22.32
CA ARG A 346 6.71 -21.75 21.20
C ARG A 346 7.26 -21.06 19.96
N LEU A 347 7.24 -21.77 18.84
CA LEU A 347 7.79 -21.27 17.57
C LEU A 347 6.67 -20.92 16.61
N TYR A 348 6.75 -19.72 16.06
CA TYR A 348 5.97 -19.27 14.90
C TYR A 348 6.95 -18.89 13.80
N ALA A 349 6.70 -19.25 12.54
CA ALA A 349 7.65 -18.99 11.47
C ALA A 349 6.99 -18.32 10.26
N PHE A 350 7.63 -17.26 9.77
CA PHE A 350 7.38 -16.68 8.45
C PHE A 350 8.51 -17.10 7.52
N VAL A 351 8.17 -17.67 6.38
CA VAL A 351 9.13 -18.01 5.32
C VAL A 351 8.81 -17.14 4.12
N THR A 352 9.66 -16.15 3.85
CA THR A 352 9.41 -15.07 2.88
C THR A 352 10.54 -14.98 1.86
N MET A 353 10.91 -16.11 1.28
CA MET A 353 11.95 -16.16 0.26
C MET A 353 11.39 -15.78 -1.11
N GLY A 354 12.18 -15.02 -1.89
CA GLY A 354 11.74 -14.45 -3.16
C GLY A 354 11.54 -15.47 -4.31
N ASP A 355 11.89 -16.74 -4.10
CA ASP A 355 11.68 -17.82 -5.07
C ASP A 355 10.70 -18.84 -4.48
N CYS A 356 9.56 -19.03 -5.18
CA CYS A 356 8.53 -19.99 -4.75
C CYS A 356 9.06 -21.42 -4.62
N SER A 357 10.18 -21.77 -5.26
CA SER A 357 10.84 -23.08 -5.13
C SER A 357 11.61 -23.24 -3.82
N GLN A 358 11.83 -22.15 -3.08
CA GLN A 358 12.57 -22.12 -1.83
C GLN A 358 11.69 -21.90 -0.59
N ASN A 359 10.42 -21.55 -0.78
CA ASN A 359 9.46 -21.32 0.32
C ASN A 359 8.85 -22.62 0.86
#